data_fbaca82857c846110f915079b7b8b5d8
#
_entry.id   fbaca82857c846110f915079b7b8b5d8
#
_cell.length_a   1.000
_cell.length_b   1.000
_cell.length_c   1.000
_cell.angle_alpha   90.00
_cell.angle_beta   90.00
_cell.angle_gamma   90.00
#
_symmetry.space_group_name_H-M   'P 1'
#
loop_
_entity.id
_entity.type
_entity.pdbx_description
1 polymer ?
#
loop_
_entity_poly.entity_id
_entity_poly.type
_entity_poly.pdbx_seq_one_letter_code
_entity_poly.pdbx_strand_id
1 'polypeptide(L)'
;MKTTLLFLLIALNCKAQFLSDYDRHVWAGTAISQTTAVIANQVIKKPILSAFIGLSVGCIAGVLKEEWYDRKLGKGSYDNIDMQCTAWGSLVGSINVSVAFNLQKKNKTNLIDYRE
;
A
#
# COMPACT_ATOMS: atom_id res chain seq x y z
N MET A 1 -6.62 -17.94 -4.68
CA MET A 1 -6.02 -16.68 -5.12
C MET A 1 -6.19 -15.52 -4.12
N LYS A 2 -7.34 -15.32 -3.51
CA LYS A 2 -7.52 -14.27 -2.48
C LYS A 2 -6.65 -14.51 -1.24
N THR A 3 -6.55 -15.75 -0.80
CA THR A 3 -5.69 -16.16 0.33
C THR A 3 -4.20 -16.04 0.00
N THR A 4 -3.78 -16.37 -1.23
CA THR A 4 -2.38 -16.28 -1.67
C THR A 4 -1.91 -14.82 -1.70
N LEU A 5 -2.76 -13.90 -2.18
CA LEU A 5 -2.46 -12.48 -2.16
C LEU A 5 -2.32 -11.94 -0.73
N LEU A 6 -3.19 -12.38 0.17
CA LEU A 6 -3.12 -12.01 1.58
C LEU A 6 -1.83 -12.50 2.24
N PHE A 7 -1.42 -13.75 1.98
CA PHE A 7 -0.16 -14.30 2.48
C PHE A 7 1.06 -13.55 1.92
N LEU A 8 1.03 -13.19 0.64
CA LEU A 8 2.08 -12.39 0.02
C LEU A 8 2.19 -11.01 0.66
N LEU A 9 1.06 -10.36 0.92
CA LEU A 9 1.01 -9.06 1.61
C LEU A 9 1.56 -9.15 3.04
N ILE A 10 1.22 -10.20 3.78
CA ILE A 10 1.73 -10.44 5.14
C ILE A 10 3.23 -10.73 5.11
N ALA A 11 3.70 -11.59 4.19
CA ALA A 11 5.11 -11.95 4.07
C ALA A 11 5.99 -10.75 3.73
N LEU A 12 5.52 -9.84 2.88
CA LEU A 12 6.22 -8.60 2.55
C LEU A 12 6.37 -7.66 3.75
N ASN A 13 5.41 -7.69 4.67
CA ASN A 13 5.45 -6.85 5.87
C ASN A 13 6.32 -7.44 7.01
N CYS A 14 6.52 -8.75 7.06
CA CYS A 14 7.31 -9.40 8.11
C CYS A 14 8.80 -9.05 8.07
N LYS A 15 9.33 -8.57 6.96
CA LYS A 15 10.74 -8.18 6.83
C LYS A 15 11.07 -6.79 7.40
N ALA A 16 10.08 -6.00 7.75
CA ALA A 16 10.27 -4.62 8.20
C ALA A 16 11.07 -4.49 9.52
N GLN A 17 11.14 -5.55 10.33
CA GLN A 17 11.82 -5.53 11.62
C GLN A 17 13.36 -5.55 11.54
N PHE A 18 13.93 -5.95 10.41
CA PHE A 18 15.38 -6.12 10.21
C PHE A 18 16.00 -5.02 9.35
N LEU A 19 15.24 -4.01 8.98
CA LEU A 19 15.63 -2.99 8.03
C LEU A 19 16.06 -1.70 8.73
N SER A 20 16.78 -0.83 8.00
CA SER A 20 17.10 0.51 8.45
C SER A 20 15.82 1.32 8.74
N ASP A 21 15.98 2.46 9.42
CA ASP A 21 14.84 3.31 9.76
C ASP A 21 14.08 3.80 8.51
N TYR A 22 14.81 4.18 7.46
CA TYR A 22 14.20 4.57 6.18
C TYR A 22 13.42 3.43 5.52
N ASP A 23 13.97 2.22 5.55
CA ASP A 23 13.29 1.04 5.01
C ASP A 23 11.99 0.75 5.75
N ARG A 24 11.94 0.97 7.07
CA ARG A 24 10.72 0.84 7.86
C ARG A 24 9.63 1.80 7.38
N HIS A 25 9.98 3.03 7.03
CA HIS A 25 9.03 4.01 6.48
C HIS A 25 8.51 3.60 5.10
N VAL A 26 9.37 3.08 4.24
CA VAL A 26 8.95 2.51 2.94
C VAL A 26 7.98 1.36 3.16
N TRP A 27 8.30 0.43 4.04
CA TRP A 27 7.42 -0.71 4.33
C TRP A 27 6.10 -0.30 4.97
N ALA A 28 6.13 0.68 5.87
CA ALA A 28 4.92 1.22 6.48
C ALA A 28 4.01 1.87 5.43
N GLY A 29 4.55 2.69 4.56
CA GLY A 29 3.81 3.29 3.45
C GLY A 29 3.22 2.24 2.51
N THR A 30 4.00 1.22 2.17
CA THR A 30 3.55 0.10 1.35
C THR A 30 2.39 -0.64 2.01
N ALA A 31 2.52 -1.00 3.28
CA ALA A 31 1.48 -1.71 4.03
C ALA A 31 0.18 -0.91 4.13
N ILE A 32 0.25 0.37 4.46
CA ILE A 32 -0.91 1.25 4.60
C ILE A 32 -1.62 1.41 3.25
N SER A 33 -0.89 1.70 2.19
CA SER A 33 -1.48 1.91 0.87
C SER A 33 -2.06 0.64 0.27
N GLN A 34 -1.39 -0.51 0.42
CA GLN A 34 -1.91 -1.79 -0.05
C GLN A 34 -3.18 -2.19 0.68
N THR A 35 -3.18 -2.13 2.00
CA THR A 35 -4.35 -2.48 2.82
C THR A 35 -5.53 -1.59 2.47
N THR A 36 -5.32 -0.29 2.38
CA THR A 36 -6.36 0.67 2.02
C THR A 36 -6.89 0.42 0.60
N ALA A 37 -6.00 0.19 -0.37
CA ALA A 37 -6.40 -0.08 -1.75
C ALA A 37 -7.18 -1.39 -1.88
N VAL A 38 -6.80 -2.43 -1.16
CA VAL A 38 -7.54 -3.71 -1.14
C VAL A 38 -8.95 -3.52 -0.59
N ILE A 39 -9.09 -2.84 0.55
CA ILE A 39 -10.39 -2.56 1.16
C ILE A 39 -11.25 -1.70 0.22
N ALA A 40 -10.68 -0.63 -0.34
CA ALA A 40 -11.38 0.24 -1.27
C ALA A 40 -11.84 -0.53 -2.52
N ASN A 41 -11.03 -1.45 -3.05
CA ASN A 41 -11.40 -2.23 -4.22
C ASN A 41 -12.51 -3.24 -3.95
N GLN A 42 -12.68 -3.71 -2.73
CA GLN A 42 -13.82 -4.58 -2.37
C GLN A 42 -15.15 -3.83 -2.49
N VAL A 43 -15.16 -2.55 -2.19
CA VAL A 43 -16.35 -1.70 -2.25
C VAL A 43 -16.56 -1.11 -3.65
N ILE A 44 -15.53 -0.48 -4.21
CA ILE A 44 -15.60 0.29 -5.46
C ILE A 44 -15.49 -0.60 -6.69
N LYS A 45 -14.75 -1.71 -6.59
CA LYS A 45 -14.47 -2.67 -7.69
C LYS A 45 -13.78 -2.03 -8.92
N LYS A 46 -13.02 -0.96 -8.70
CA LYS A 46 -12.22 -0.28 -9.71
C LYS A 46 -10.76 -0.23 -9.24
N PRO A 47 -9.89 -1.13 -9.73
CA PRO A 47 -8.52 -1.28 -9.22
C PRO A 47 -7.69 0.00 -9.26
N ILE A 48 -7.78 0.76 -10.35
CA ILE A 48 -7.00 2.00 -10.51
C ILE A 48 -7.45 3.06 -9.50
N LEU A 49 -8.76 3.28 -9.35
CA LEU A 49 -9.30 4.24 -8.38
C LEU A 49 -8.96 3.83 -6.94
N SER A 50 -9.07 2.54 -6.65
CA SER A 50 -8.70 1.99 -5.33
C SER A 50 -7.21 2.17 -5.03
N ALA A 51 -6.34 2.04 -6.03
CA ALA A 51 -4.92 2.31 -5.92
C ALA A 51 -4.64 3.79 -5.59
N PHE A 52 -5.34 4.72 -6.23
CA PHE A 52 -5.22 6.15 -5.92
C PHE A 52 -5.67 6.46 -4.48
N ILE A 53 -6.74 5.83 -4.01
CA ILE A 53 -7.19 5.97 -2.62
C ILE A 53 -6.12 5.45 -1.66
N GLY A 54 -5.56 4.28 -1.94
CA GLY A 54 -4.47 3.70 -1.14
C GLY A 54 -3.23 4.59 -1.10
N LEU A 55 -2.81 5.11 -2.25
CA LEU A 55 -1.70 6.05 -2.36
C LEU A 55 -1.94 7.32 -1.51
N SER A 56 -3.12 7.90 -1.64
CA SER A 56 -3.49 9.13 -0.91
C SER A 56 -3.46 8.91 0.60
N VAL A 57 -4.05 7.83 1.08
CA VAL A 57 -4.07 7.50 2.52
C VAL A 57 -2.66 7.23 3.04
N GLY A 58 -1.83 6.51 2.29
CA GLY A 58 -0.43 6.26 2.66
C GLY A 58 0.39 7.55 2.75
N CYS A 59 0.26 8.44 1.79
CA CYS A 59 0.92 9.75 1.82
C CYS A 59 0.44 10.62 2.98
N ILE A 60 -0.87 10.67 3.23
CA ILE A 60 -1.45 11.41 4.36
C ILE A 60 -0.93 10.86 5.69
N ALA A 61 -0.85 9.54 5.83
CA ALA A 61 -0.30 8.92 7.03
C ALA A 61 1.16 9.33 7.29
N GLY A 62 1.99 9.37 6.23
CA GLY A 62 3.36 9.86 6.33
C GLY A 62 3.46 11.30 6.77
N VAL A 63 2.67 12.19 6.17
CA VAL A 63 2.61 13.61 6.53
C VAL A 63 2.11 13.80 7.97
N LEU A 64 1.05 13.10 8.37
CA LEU A 64 0.52 13.19 9.74
C LEU A 64 1.52 12.71 10.77
N LYS A 65 2.27 11.65 10.49
CA LYS A 65 3.32 11.19 11.41
C LYS A 65 4.38 12.26 11.61
N GLU A 66 4.96 12.80 10.54
CA GLU A 66 6.08 13.74 10.63
C GLU A 66 5.64 15.13 11.12
N GLU A 67 4.53 15.67 10.59
CA GLU A 67 4.07 17.02 10.93
C GLU A 67 3.36 17.06 12.28
N TRP A 68 2.55 16.08 12.59
CA TRP A 68 1.77 16.09 13.82
C TRP A 68 2.48 15.39 14.97
N TYR A 69 2.84 14.11 14.77
CA TYR A 69 3.38 13.28 15.84
C TYR A 69 4.80 13.70 16.21
N ASP A 70 5.68 13.84 15.23
CA ASP A 70 7.10 14.13 15.51
C ASP A 70 7.34 15.63 15.74
N ARG A 71 6.68 16.50 15.00
CA ARG A 71 6.91 17.95 15.07
C ARG A 71 6.04 18.65 16.11
N LYS A 72 4.71 18.50 16.06
CA LYS A 72 3.79 19.21 16.98
C LYS A 72 3.75 18.61 18.36
N LEU A 73 3.73 17.29 18.49
CA LEU A 73 3.68 16.61 19.78
C LEU A 73 5.07 16.38 20.40
N GLY A 74 6.15 16.59 19.65
CA GLY A 74 7.53 16.44 20.13
C GLY A 74 7.88 15.01 20.55
N LYS A 75 7.17 14.00 20.04
CA LYS A 75 7.36 12.59 20.40
C LYS A 75 8.40 11.86 19.55
N GLY A 76 8.99 12.52 18.56
CA GLY A 76 10.04 12.02 17.69
C GLY A 76 10.78 13.18 17.04
N SER A 77 11.71 12.91 16.14
CA SER A 77 12.41 13.91 15.34
C SER A 77 11.78 14.01 13.95
N TYR A 78 11.49 15.24 13.53
CA TYR A 78 11.00 15.51 12.18
C TYR A 78 12.09 15.19 11.14
N ASP A 79 11.77 14.36 10.18
CA ASP A 79 12.66 14.02 9.05
C ASP A 79 11.88 14.02 7.73
N ASN A 80 12.24 14.92 6.84
CA ASN A 80 11.69 15.00 5.50
C ASN A 80 11.93 13.73 4.67
N ILE A 81 13.03 13.05 4.91
CA ILE A 81 13.38 11.80 4.22
C ILE A 81 12.43 10.68 4.61
N ASP A 82 12.05 10.59 5.87
CA ASP A 82 11.07 9.62 6.37
C ASP A 82 9.72 9.78 5.69
N MET A 83 9.28 11.03 5.52
CA MET A 83 8.03 11.34 4.82
C MET A 83 8.10 10.94 3.34
N GLN A 84 9.22 11.21 2.66
CA GLN A 84 9.45 10.79 1.28
C GLN A 84 9.51 9.27 1.17
N CYS A 85 10.15 8.57 2.08
CA CYS A 85 10.21 7.10 2.11
C CYS A 85 8.81 6.49 2.27
N THR A 86 7.97 7.06 3.14
CA THR A 86 6.57 6.63 3.29
C THR A 86 5.77 6.86 2.00
N ALA A 87 5.97 7.99 1.34
CA ALA A 87 5.33 8.29 0.05
C ALA A 87 5.76 7.31 -1.06
N TRP A 88 7.05 7.01 -1.16
CA TRP A 88 7.55 6.01 -2.10
C TRP A 88 6.99 4.62 -1.84
N GLY A 89 6.97 4.20 -0.58
CA GLY A 89 6.34 2.93 -0.19
C GLY A 89 4.87 2.89 -0.55
N SER A 90 4.15 3.97 -0.33
CA SER A 90 2.73 4.10 -0.69
C SER A 90 2.50 3.97 -2.19
N LEU A 91 3.38 4.55 -3.01
CA LEU A 91 3.33 4.42 -4.46
C LEU A 91 3.54 2.96 -4.89
N VAL A 92 4.56 2.30 -4.37
CA VAL A 92 4.85 0.89 -4.65
C VAL A 92 3.67 0.01 -4.25
N GLY A 93 3.13 0.19 -3.06
CA GLY A 93 1.98 -0.58 -2.57
C GLY A 93 0.74 -0.42 -3.44
N SER A 94 0.46 0.79 -3.87
CA SER A 94 -0.69 1.10 -4.73
C SER A 94 -0.56 0.48 -6.13
N ILE A 95 0.64 0.55 -6.72
CA ILE A 95 0.93 -0.08 -8.01
C ILE A 95 0.76 -1.60 -7.92
N ASN A 96 1.28 -2.23 -6.89
CA ASN A 96 1.18 -3.67 -6.68
C ASN A 96 -0.29 -4.13 -6.63
N VAL A 97 -1.14 -3.43 -5.91
CA VAL A 97 -2.57 -3.75 -5.81
C VAL A 97 -3.26 -3.55 -7.15
N SER A 98 -3.00 -2.44 -7.84
CA SER A 98 -3.58 -2.17 -9.16
C SER A 98 -3.24 -3.27 -10.16
N VAL A 99 -1.97 -3.67 -10.24
CA VAL A 99 -1.51 -4.74 -11.14
C VAL A 99 -2.15 -6.07 -10.76
N ALA A 100 -2.16 -6.44 -9.49
CA ALA A 100 -2.71 -7.71 -9.02
C ALA A 100 -4.20 -7.86 -9.37
N PHE A 101 -5.01 -6.84 -9.12
CA PHE A 101 -6.44 -6.90 -9.42
C PHE A 101 -6.75 -6.80 -10.91
N ASN A 102 -5.97 -6.07 -11.70
CA ASN A 102 -6.12 -6.04 -13.15
C ASN A 102 -5.80 -7.39 -13.79
N LEU A 103 -4.74 -8.08 -13.34
CA LEU A 103 -4.42 -9.43 -13.79
C LEU A 103 -5.51 -10.43 -13.41
N GLN A 104 -6.08 -10.32 -12.21
CA GLN A 104 -7.19 -11.16 -11.78
C GLN A 104 -8.43 -10.98 -12.66
N LYS A 105 -8.76 -9.73 -13.01
CA LYS A 105 -9.87 -9.41 -13.90
C LYS A 105 -9.67 -10.01 -15.29
N LYS A 106 -8.47 -9.88 -15.84
CA LYS A 106 -8.12 -10.45 -17.16
C LYS A 106 -8.26 -11.98 -17.17
N ASN A 107 -7.78 -12.65 -16.14
CA ASN A 107 -7.89 -14.10 -16.03
C ASN A 107 -9.35 -14.58 -15.94
N LYS A 108 -10.19 -13.86 -15.20
CA LYS A 108 -11.64 -14.16 -15.15
C LYS A 108 -12.32 -14.05 -16.50
N THR A 109 -12.02 -13.01 -17.26
CA THR A 109 -12.59 -12.79 -18.60
C THR A 109 -12.16 -13.93 -19.54
N ASN A 110 -10.89 -14.29 -19.54
CA ASN A 110 -10.40 -15.40 -20.36
C ASN A 110 -11.07 -16.74 -20.04
N LEU A 111 -11.31 -17.05 -18.75
CA LEU A 111 -11.99 -18.27 -18.33
C LEU A 111 -13.45 -18.32 -18.77
N ILE A 112 -14.13 -17.17 -18.85
CA ILE A 112 -15.51 -17.08 -19.36
C ILE A 112 -15.53 -17.34 -20.87
N ASP A 113 -14.60 -16.77 -21.63
CA ASP A 113 -14.50 -16.96 -23.07
C ASP A 113 -14.23 -18.43 -23.46
N TYR A 114 -13.52 -19.19 -22.64
CA TYR A 114 -13.29 -20.62 -22.84
C TYR A 114 -14.52 -21.51 -22.57
N ARG A 115 -15.53 -20.98 -21.86
CA ARG A 115 -16.75 -21.73 -21.52
C ARG A 115 -17.90 -21.53 -22.54
N GLU A 116 -17.79 -20.55 -23.37
CA GLU A 116 -18.75 -20.27 -24.47
C GLU A 116 -18.28 -20.94 -25.77
#